data_1b6fb59af8d32cf50c986a59500136fe
#
_entry.id   1b6fb59af8d32cf50c986a59500136fe
#
_cell.length_a   1.000
_cell.length_b   1.000
_cell.length_c   1.000
_cell.angle_alpha   90.00
_cell.angle_beta   90.00
_cell.angle_gamma   90.00
#
_symmetry.space_group_name_H-M   'P 1'
#
loop_
_entity.id
_entity.type
_entity.pdbx_description
1 polymer ?
#
loop_
_entity_poly.entity_id
_entity_poly.type
_entity_poly.pdbx_seq_one_letter_code
_entity_poly.pdbx_strand_id
1 'polypeptide(L)'
;MPPPANPARDTGQPGGPPGSGSGPGPFFADMDPMTLVALSMGEPAGIAGEITLAAWRVLRASGPAFVLIGDPAWLGAIDPAVPLRRVASTAQAAVAFAVALPVLPLALGAPVRPGRPDPANAAAVTESITRAVRLAQSGAVAAVVTNPIAKSVLYAAGFPHPGHTEFLAALTGAARPVMLLAAPGLRVVPVTVHVALARALAELRSDTILACGRITAAALRRDFAIPSPRLAVAGLNPHAGESGAMGDEEARIIAPAIAALRAEGIAASGPHPPDTLFTEAARARYDVALGMYHDQVLIPLKTLDMRHGVNVTLGLPIVRTSPDHGTAFDIAGTGTADPSSLIAAIRLAAELAANRRRACTPSASA
;
A
#
# COMPACT_ATOMS: atom_id res chain seq x y z
N MET A 1 37.50 -25.43 60.04
CA MET A 1 36.01 -25.46 60.15
C MET A 1 35.44 -25.41 58.74
N PRO A 2 34.73 -26.43 58.29
CA PRO A 2 34.05 -26.44 57.00
C PRO A 2 32.72 -25.68 57.12
N PRO A 3 32.18 -25.11 56.00
CA PRO A 3 30.90 -24.43 55.99
C PRO A 3 29.70 -25.41 56.01
N PRO A 4 28.53 -24.97 56.46
CA PRO A 4 27.37 -25.85 56.65
C PRO A 4 26.66 -26.22 55.34
N ALA A 5 26.04 -27.38 55.36
CA ALA A 5 25.30 -28.01 54.24
C ALA A 5 24.02 -27.28 53.88
N ASN A 6 23.75 -27.28 52.56
CA ASN A 6 22.55 -26.73 51.92
C ASN A 6 21.42 -27.79 51.96
N PRO A 7 20.18 -27.47 52.35
CA PRO A 7 19.05 -28.41 52.35
C PRO A 7 18.42 -28.55 50.95
N ALA A 8 17.80 -29.68 50.74
CA ALA A 8 17.23 -30.32 49.59
C ALA A 8 16.45 -29.40 48.60
N ARG A 9 16.68 -29.70 47.29
CA ARG A 9 15.90 -29.17 46.17
C ARG A 9 14.53 -29.86 46.19
N ASP A 10 13.49 -29.06 46.19
CA ASP A 10 12.13 -29.44 45.91
C ASP A 10 11.97 -29.56 44.36
N THR A 11 11.56 -30.72 43.90
CA THR A 11 11.31 -31.01 42.46
C THR A 11 9.89 -30.58 42.10
N GLY A 12 9.71 -29.25 41.82
CA GLY A 12 8.50 -28.71 41.23
C GLY A 12 8.39 -29.10 39.75
N GLN A 13 7.27 -29.61 39.34
CA GLN A 13 6.92 -29.99 37.97
C GLN A 13 7.14 -28.82 36.96
N PRO A 14 7.49 -29.12 35.68
CA PRO A 14 7.63 -28.06 34.68
C PRO A 14 6.24 -27.52 34.33
N GLY A 15 6.06 -26.23 34.62
CA GLY A 15 4.91 -25.44 34.16
C GLY A 15 4.83 -25.46 32.64
N GLY A 16 3.64 -25.69 32.10
CA GLY A 16 3.34 -25.67 30.67
C GLY A 16 3.72 -24.31 30.04
N PRO A 17 3.89 -24.26 28.71
CA PRO A 17 4.31 -23.06 28.01
C PRO A 17 3.31 -21.92 28.25
N PRO A 18 3.79 -20.66 28.40
CA PRO A 18 2.90 -19.51 28.55
C PRO A 18 2.00 -19.41 27.30
N GLY A 19 0.71 -19.19 27.55
CA GLY A 19 -0.30 -19.05 26.53
C GLY A 19 0.13 -18.06 25.45
N SER A 20 -0.03 -18.48 24.20
CA SER A 20 0.17 -17.68 23.01
C SER A 20 -0.68 -16.40 23.12
N GLY A 21 -0.02 -15.30 23.47
CA GLY A 21 -0.60 -13.98 23.37
C GLY A 21 -1.07 -13.78 21.93
N SER A 22 -2.32 -13.36 21.78
CA SER A 22 -2.90 -12.95 20.51
C SER A 22 -2.04 -11.83 19.89
N GLY A 23 -1.10 -12.22 19.07
CA GLY A 23 -0.43 -11.31 18.15
C GLY A 23 -1.48 -10.67 17.23
N PRO A 24 -1.21 -9.53 16.59
CA PRO A 24 -2.15 -8.93 15.65
C PRO A 24 -2.56 -10.00 14.64
N GLY A 25 -3.87 -10.28 14.57
CA GLY A 25 -4.43 -11.33 13.72
C GLY A 25 -4.00 -11.18 12.28
N PRO A 26 -4.03 -12.25 11.49
CA PRO A 26 -3.54 -12.24 10.12
C PRO A 26 -4.26 -11.13 9.35
N PHE A 27 -3.49 -10.33 8.60
CA PHE A 27 -3.95 -9.19 7.76
C PHE A 27 -5.07 -9.58 6.75
N PHE A 28 -5.46 -10.86 6.68
CA PHE A 28 -6.26 -11.44 5.60
C PHE A 28 -7.32 -12.43 6.09
N ALA A 29 -8.00 -12.15 7.21
CA ALA A 29 -9.10 -12.98 7.68
C ALA A 29 -10.39 -12.71 6.88
N ASP A 30 -11.03 -13.77 6.38
CA ASP A 30 -12.38 -13.82 5.77
C ASP A 30 -12.64 -12.84 4.61
N MET A 31 -11.98 -13.09 3.45
CA MET A 31 -12.24 -12.31 2.25
C MET A 31 -13.40 -12.88 1.44
N ASP A 32 -14.37 -11.99 1.09
CA ASP A 32 -15.43 -12.29 0.13
C ASP A 32 -14.80 -12.60 -1.25
N PRO A 33 -14.88 -13.85 -1.75
CA PRO A 33 -14.27 -14.24 -3.02
C PRO A 33 -14.89 -13.55 -4.24
N MET A 34 -15.99 -12.82 -4.06
CA MET A 34 -16.72 -12.11 -5.12
C MET A 34 -16.19 -10.69 -5.37
N THR A 35 -15.14 -10.23 -4.69
CA THR A 35 -14.60 -8.89 -4.89
C THR A 35 -13.62 -8.86 -6.05
N LEU A 36 -14.09 -8.50 -7.26
CA LEU A 36 -13.24 -8.34 -8.44
C LEU A 36 -12.42 -7.04 -8.35
N VAL A 37 -11.12 -7.14 -8.60
CA VAL A 37 -10.16 -6.02 -8.63
C VAL A 37 -9.68 -5.78 -10.06
N ALA A 38 -9.55 -4.52 -10.50
CA ALA A 38 -8.89 -4.20 -11.77
C ALA A 38 -7.39 -4.05 -11.54
N LEU A 39 -6.58 -4.77 -12.33
CA LEU A 39 -5.13 -4.68 -12.34
C LEU A 39 -4.67 -3.99 -13.63
N SER A 40 -3.90 -2.90 -13.53
CA SER A 40 -3.28 -2.29 -14.71
C SER A 40 -2.05 -3.07 -15.17
N MET A 41 -1.72 -2.98 -16.47
CA MET A 41 -0.60 -3.77 -17.03
C MET A 41 0.76 -3.36 -16.50
N GLY A 42 0.95 -2.09 -16.10
CA GLY A 42 2.27 -1.56 -15.74
C GLY A 42 3.21 -1.39 -16.94
N GLU A 43 4.51 -1.26 -16.67
CA GLU A 43 5.55 -1.21 -17.70
C GLU A 43 5.77 -2.62 -18.28
N PRO A 44 5.46 -2.85 -19.56
CA PRO A 44 5.53 -4.19 -20.12
C PRO A 44 6.95 -4.75 -20.25
N ALA A 45 7.96 -3.90 -20.39
CA ALA A 45 9.37 -4.32 -20.44
C ALA A 45 10.00 -4.60 -19.06
N GLY A 46 9.26 -4.29 -17.95
CA GLY A 46 9.66 -4.63 -16.59
C GLY A 46 9.08 -5.97 -16.13
N ILE A 47 9.06 -6.18 -14.81
CA ILE A 47 8.59 -7.43 -14.19
C ILE A 47 7.05 -7.54 -14.09
N ALA A 48 6.29 -6.54 -14.52
CA ALA A 48 4.85 -6.46 -14.32
C ALA A 48 4.09 -7.69 -14.85
N GLY A 49 4.45 -8.21 -16.03
CA GLY A 49 3.84 -9.41 -16.59
C GLY A 49 4.16 -10.67 -15.77
N GLU A 50 5.43 -10.86 -15.40
CA GLU A 50 5.90 -12.01 -14.63
C GLU A 50 5.20 -12.09 -13.27
N ILE A 51 5.19 -11.00 -12.51
CA ILE A 51 4.54 -10.97 -11.19
C ILE A 51 3.01 -11.10 -11.29
N THR A 52 2.39 -10.63 -12.38
CA THR A 52 0.95 -10.79 -12.63
C THR A 52 0.58 -12.26 -12.86
N LEU A 53 1.34 -12.97 -13.72
CA LEU A 53 1.13 -14.38 -13.99
C LEU A 53 1.36 -15.24 -12.74
N ALA A 54 2.41 -14.94 -11.98
CA ALA A 54 2.71 -15.60 -10.72
C ALA A 54 1.64 -15.33 -9.64
N ALA A 55 1.17 -14.09 -9.51
CA ALA A 55 0.10 -13.73 -8.58
C ALA A 55 -1.21 -14.47 -8.92
N TRP A 56 -1.57 -14.60 -10.20
CA TRP A 56 -2.74 -15.36 -10.61
C TRP A 56 -2.63 -16.85 -10.19
N ARG A 57 -1.48 -17.48 -10.40
CA ARG A 57 -1.26 -18.88 -9.96
C ARG A 57 -1.51 -19.10 -8.48
N VAL A 58 -1.11 -18.14 -7.64
CA VAL A 58 -1.30 -18.19 -6.18
C VAL A 58 -2.75 -17.89 -5.80
N LEU A 59 -3.37 -16.87 -6.41
CA LEU A 59 -4.67 -16.36 -5.97
C LEU A 59 -5.87 -17.10 -6.58
N ARG A 60 -5.71 -17.83 -7.70
CA ARG A 60 -6.83 -18.43 -8.41
C ARG A 60 -7.67 -19.42 -7.60
N ALA A 61 -7.08 -20.06 -6.58
CA ALA A 61 -7.75 -21.08 -5.79
C ALA A 61 -8.53 -20.52 -4.59
N SER A 62 -8.04 -19.44 -3.96
CA SER A 62 -8.59 -18.96 -2.69
C SER A 62 -8.36 -17.46 -2.44
N GLY A 63 -7.83 -16.74 -3.40
CA GLY A 63 -7.60 -15.30 -3.29
C GLY A 63 -8.70 -14.47 -3.92
N PRO A 64 -8.62 -13.13 -3.79
CA PRO A 64 -9.52 -12.24 -4.49
C PRO A 64 -9.29 -12.33 -5.99
N ALA A 65 -10.40 -12.32 -6.74
CA ALA A 65 -10.34 -12.30 -8.18
C ALA A 65 -9.86 -10.94 -8.71
N PHE A 66 -9.05 -10.98 -9.78
CA PHE A 66 -8.67 -9.77 -10.49
C PHE A 66 -8.77 -9.96 -12.01
N VAL A 67 -8.94 -8.84 -12.72
CA VAL A 67 -8.88 -8.79 -14.18
C VAL A 67 -7.74 -7.89 -14.59
N LEU A 68 -6.86 -8.39 -15.46
CA LEU A 68 -5.81 -7.56 -16.04
C LEU A 68 -6.35 -6.76 -17.23
N ILE A 69 -6.01 -5.48 -17.31
CA ILE A 69 -6.23 -4.65 -18.49
C ILE A 69 -4.92 -4.56 -19.25
N GLY A 70 -4.75 -5.35 -20.32
CA GLY A 70 -3.47 -5.45 -21.00
C GLY A 70 -3.51 -6.32 -22.26
N ASP A 71 -2.33 -6.61 -22.79
CA ASP A 71 -2.19 -7.39 -24.04
C ASP A 71 -2.05 -8.89 -23.75
N PRO A 72 -3.04 -9.72 -24.16
CA PRO A 72 -2.95 -11.16 -23.98
C PRO A 72 -1.78 -11.82 -24.75
N ALA A 73 -1.39 -11.25 -25.91
CA ALA A 73 -0.29 -11.80 -26.69
C ALA A 73 1.06 -11.60 -25.98
N TRP A 74 1.25 -10.40 -25.38
CA TRP A 74 2.42 -10.12 -24.53
C TRP A 74 2.52 -11.08 -23.35
N LEU A 75 1.42 -11.29 -22.61
CA LEU A 75 1.42 -12.21 -21.46
C LEU A 75 1.69 -13.65 -21.87
N GLY A 76 1.08 -14.12 -22.97
CA GLY A 76 1.28 -15.47 -23.48
C GLY A 76 2.71 -15.73 -23.96
N ALA A 77 3.43 -14.67 -24.36
CA ALA A 77 4.85 -14.77 -24.70
C ALA A 77 5.77 -14.90 -23.47
N ILE A 78 5.34 -14.38 -22.30
CA ILE A 78 6.11 -14.51 -21.03
C ILE A 78 5.99 -15.93 -20.49
N ASP A 79 4.77 -16.48 -20.45
CA ASP A 79 4.53 -17.82 -19.92
C ASP A 79 3.33 -18.49 -20.61
N PRO A 80 3.58 -19.30 -21.65
CA PRO A 80 2.53 -19.96 -22.42
C PRO A 80 1.78 -21.05 -21.63
N ALA A 81 2.29 -21.47 -20.46
CA ALA A 81 1.64 -22.46 -19.61
C ALA A 81 0.52 -21.86 -18.75
N VAL A 82 0.41 -20.54 -18.65
CA VAL A 82 -0.71 -19.88 -17.95
C VAL A 82 -1.88 -19.74 -18.90
N PRO A 83 -3.04 -20.36 -18.60
CA PRO A 83 -4.22 -20.19 -19.42
C PRO A 83 -4.73 -18.75 -19.31
N LEU A 84 -4.83 -18.07 -20.46
CA LEU A 84 -5.34 -16.70 -20.55
C LEU A 84 -6.76 -16.74 -21.16
N ARG A 85 -7.67 -15.92 -20.62
CA ARG A 85 -9.00 -15.73 -21.19
C ARG A 85 -9.24 -14.26 -21.54
N ARG A 86 -9.36 -13.98 -22.83
CA ARG A 86 -9.86 -12.67 -23.28
C ARG A 86 -11.32 -12.53 -22.86
N VAL A 87 -11.65 -11.45 -22.17
CA VAL A 87 -13.00 -11.15 -21.69
C VAL A 87 -13.44 -9.79 -22.19
N ALA A 88 -14.76 -9.62 -22.40
CA ALA A 88 -15.34 -8.35 -22.82
C ALA A 88 -15.94 -7.56 -21.65
N SER A 89 -16.14 -8.20 -20.48
CA SER A 89 -16.74 -7.57 -19.32
C SER A 89 -16.16 -8.08 -18.00
N THR A 90 -16.37 -7.33 -16.93
CA THR A 90 -15.99 -7.70 -15.56
C THR A 90 -16.76 -8.93 -15.06
N ALA A 91 -18.02 -9.11 -15.46
CA ALA A 91 -18.79 -10.31 -15.13
C ALA A 91 -18.15 -11.58 -15.70
N GLN A 92 -17.72 -11.54 -16.96
CA GLN A 92 -16.98 -12.66 -17.56
C GLN A 92 -15.64 -12.91 -16.86
N ALA A 93 -14.97 -11.85 -16.40
CA ALA A 93 -13.71 -11.96 -15.68
C ALA A 93 -13.88 -12.71 -14.36
N ALA A 94 -14.89 -12.40 -13.58
CA ALA A 94 -15.16 -13.05 -12.29
C ALA A 94 -15.36 -14.58 -12.46
N VAL A 95 -16.11 -14.98 -13.48
CA VAL A 95 -16.36 -16.41 -13.79
C VAL A 95 -15.08 -17.11 -14.28
N ALA A 96 -14.26 -16.43 -15.08
CA ALA A 96 -13.07 -17.03 -15.67
C ALA A 96 -11.92 -17.23 -14.68
N PHE A 97 -11.83 -16.43 -13.62
CA PHE A 97 -10.63 -16.27 -12.80
C PHE A 97 -10.07 -17.56 -12.21
N ALA A 98 -10.93 -18.47 -11.76
CA ALA A 98 -10.50 -19.74 -11.16
C ALA A 98 -9.74 -20.67 -12.12
N VAL A 99 -10.08 -20.59 -13.43
CA VAL A 99 -9.55 -21.52 -14.45
C VAL A 99 -8.58 -20.88 -15.44
N ALA A 100 -8.65 -19.56 -15.63
CA ALA A 100 -7.76 -18.82 -16.52
C ALA A 100 -7.62 -17.38 -16.04
N LEU A 101 -6.46 -16.74 -16.28
CA LEU A 101 -6.27 -15.31 -16.01
C LEU A 101 -7.15 -14.50 -16.99
N PRO A 102 -8.16 -13.77 -16.48
CA PRO A 102 -9.00 -12.94 -17.35
C PRO A 102 -8.25 -11.67 -17.74
N VAL A 103 -8.30 -11.36 -19.04
CA VAL A 103 -7.67 -10.18 -19.61
C VAL A 103 -8.71 -9.36 -20.38
N LEU A 104 -8.94 -8.12 -19.98
CA LEU A 104 -9.61 -7.10 -20.81
C LEU A 104 -8.61 -6.61 -21.85
N PRO A 105 -8.81 -6.89 -23.15
CA PRO A 105 -7.77 -6.68 -24.14
C PRO A 105 -7.43 -5.22 -24.35
N LEU A 106 -6.13 -4.94 -24.38
CA LEU A 106 -5.56 -3.64 -24.72
C LEU A 106 -4.21 -3.90 -25.40
N ALA A 107 -4.14 -3.67 -26.72
CA ALA A 107 -2.96 -3.94 -27.50
C ALA A 107 -1.82 -2.99 -27.18
N LEU A 108 -0.59 -3.50 -27.19
CA LEU A 108 0.63 -2.71 -27.12
C LEU A 108 0.95 -2.07 -28.49
N GLY A 109 1.63 -0.91 -28.45
CA GLY A 109 2.04 -0.16 -29.66
C GLY A 109 3.28 -0.71 -30.32
N ALA A 110 4.14 -1.43 -29.56
CA ALA A 110 5.38 -2.01 -30.06
C ALA A 110 5.68 -3.36 -29.36
N PRO A 111 6.48 -4.24 -30.01
CA PRO A 111 6.95 -5.48 -29.41
C PRO A 111 7.75 -5.24 -28.12
N VAL A 112 7.49 -6.08 -27.11
CA VAL A 112 8.17 -5.97 -25.80
C VAL A 112 9.51 -6.71 -25.83
N ARG A 113 10.54 -6.04 -25.30
CA ARG A 113 11.85 -6.64 -25.02
C ARG A 113 12.13 -6.47 -23.52
N PRO A 114 12.24 -7.56 -22.74
CA PRO A 114 12.52 -7.46 -21.30
C PRO A 114 13.74 -6.58 -21.01
N GLY A 115 13.62 -5.71 -20.01
CA GLY A 115 14.67 -4.76 -19.61
C GLY A 115 14.89 -3.57 -20.57
N ARG A 116 14.16 -3.51 -21.70
CA ARG A 116 14.32 -2.45 -22.72
C ARG A 116 12.97 -1.80 -23.03
N PRO A 117 12.56 -0.82 -22.24
CA PRO A 117 11.25 -0.17 -22.42
C PRO A 117 11.21 0.64 -23.72
N ASP A 118 10.01 0.70 -24.32
CA ASP A 118 9.75 1.43 -25.56
C ASP A 118 8.64 2.47 -25.32
N PRO A 119 8.89 3.78 -25.56
CA PRO A 119 7.87 4.81 -25.42
C PRO A 119 6.60 4.61 -26.28
N ALA A 120 6.66 3.84 -27.36
CA ALA A 120 5.49 3.47 -28.16
C ALA A 120 4.43 2.70 -27.35
N ASN A 121 4.80 2.08 -26.24
CA ASN A 121 3.88 1.39 -25.32
C ASN A 121 3.24 2.32 -24.26
N ALA A 122 3.70 3.55 -24.13
CA ALA A 122 3.25 4.49 -23.08
C ALA A 122 1.73 4.77 -23.16
N ALA A 123 1.18 4.90 -24.36
CA ALA A 123 -0.26 5.10 -24.55
C ALA A 123 -1.09 3.92 -24.00
N ALA A 124 -0.64 2.69 -24.22
CA ALA A 124 -1.30 1.50 -23.68
C ALA A 124 -1.17 1.42 -22.15
N VAL A 125 -0.02 1.77 -21.59
CA VAL A 125 0.20 1.81 -20.13
C VAL A 125 -0.75 2.82 -19.47
N THR A 126 -0.85 4.04 -19.99
CA THR A 126 -1.74 5.09 -19.45
C THR A 126 -3.22 4.75 -19.63
N GLU A 127 -3.61 4.19 -20.79
CA GLU A 127 -4.98 3.76 -21.03
C GLU A 127 -5.38 2.59 -20.13
N SER A 128 -4.47 1.67 -19.83
CA SER A 128 -4.71 0.57 -18.87
C SER A 128 -5.11 1.12 -17.50
N ILE A 129 -4.39 2.12 -16.99
CA ILE A 129 -4.71 2.79 -15.71
C ILE A 129 -6.06 3.52 -15.83
N THR A 130 -6.27 4.26 -16.90
CA THR A 130 -7.50 5.03 -17.14
C THR A 130 -8.74 4.12 -17.14
N ARG A 131 -8.67 2.98 -17.83
CA ARG A 131 -9.76 1.98 -17.84
C ARG A 131 -10.00 1.37 -16.46
N ALA A 132 -8.93 1.04 -15.72
CA ALA A 132 -9.05 0.52 -14.36
C ALA A 132 -9.79 1.50 -13.45
N VAL A 133 -9.43 2.78 -13.51
CA VAL A 133 -10.09 3.85 -12.73
C VAL A 133 -11.56 4.00 -13.13
N ARG A 134 -11.88 4.03 -14.42
CA ARG A 134 -13.28 4.12 -14.91
C ARG A 134 -14.12 2.94 -14.43
N LEU A 135 -13.58 1.72 -14.46
CA LEU A 135 -14.26 0.53 -13.94
C LEU A 135 -14.53 0.63 -12.44
N ALA A 136 -13.60 1.18 -11.67
CA ALA A 136 -13.80 1.37 -10.24
C ALA A 136 -14.81 2.50 -9.94
N GLN A 137 -14.77 3.61 -10.68
CA GLN A 137 -15.73 4.72 -10.54
C GLN A 137 -17.17 4.31 -10.90
N SER A 138 -17.33 3.43 -11.88
CA SER A 138 -18.66 2.89 -12.26
C SER A 138 -19.16 1.77 -11.34
N GLY A 139 -18.34 1.33 -10.36
CA GLY A 139 -18.67 0.19 -9.50
C GLY A 139 -18.56 -1.19 -10.18
N ALA A 140 -18.05 -1.25 -11.41
CA ALA A 140 -17.87 -2.52 -12.14
C ALA A 140 -16.74 -3.38 -11.55
N VAL A 141 -15.82 -2.78 -10.80
CA VAL A 141 -14.81 -3.44 -9.96
C VAL A 141 -14.78 -2.76 -8.59
N ALA A 142 -14.32 -3.48 -7.59
CA ALA A 142 -14.30 -3.00 -6.22
C ALA A 142 -13.10 -2.08 -5.92
N ALA A 143 -11.97 -2.30 -6.60
CA ALA A 143 -10.73 -1.57 -6.38
C ALA A 143 -9.84 -1.58 -7.62
N VAL A 144 -8.82 -0.72 -7.61
CA VAL A 144 -7.73 -0.68 -8.59
C VAL A 144 -6.43 -1.09 -7.92
N VAL A 145 -5.70 -2.00 -8.57
CA VAL A 145 -4.29 -2.28 -8.27
C VAL A 145 -3.46 -1.85 -9.47
N THR A 146 -2.39 -1.09 -9.25
CA THR A 146 -1.54 -0.70 -10.37
C THR A 146 -0.20 -1.40 -10.29
N ASN A 147 0.19 -2.07 -11.37
CA ASN A 147 1.56 -2.53 -11.55
C ASN A 147 2.53 -1.35 -11.70
N PRO A 148 3.84 -1.55 -11.43
CA PRO A 148 4.85 -0.50 -11.55
C PRO A 148 4.94 0.07 -12.97
N ILE A 149 5.17 1.38 -13.07
CA ILE A 149 5.40 2.09 -14.35
C ILE A 149 6.80 2.70 -14.40
N ALA A 150 7.31 2.89 -15.60
CA ALA A 150 8.57 3.60 -15.84
C ALA A 150 8.28 5.09 -16.13
N LYS A 151 8.47 5.96 -15.15
CA LYS A 151 8.20 7.39 -15.30
C LYS A 151 9.00 8.03 -16.44
N SER A 152 10.28 7.67 -16.58
CA SER A 152 11.15 8.18 -17.65
C SER A 152 10.61 7.87 -19.05
N VAL A 153 10.04 6.68 -19.23
CA VAL A 153 9.43 6.24 -20.50
C VAL A 153 8.16 7.02 -20.79
N LEU A 154 7.31 7.18 -19.78
CA LEU A 154 6.08 7.97 -19.91
C LEU A 154 6.38 9.45 -20.20
N TYR A 155 7.38 10.06 -19.55
CA TYR A 155 7.80 11.42 -19.82
C TYR A 155 8.32 11.60 -21.25
N ALA A 156 9.11 10.62 -21.75
CA ALA A 156 9.57 10.63 -23.14
C ALA A 156 8.42 10.59 -24.15
N ALA A 157 7.26 10.03 -23.75
CA ALA A 157 6.03 10.01 -24.55
C ALA A 157 5.09 11.20 -24.26
N GLY A 158 5.53 12.23 -23.51
CA GLY A 158 4.72 13.41 -23.24
C GLY A 158 3.72 13.30 -22.09
N PHE A 159 3.87 12.31 -21.19
CA PHE A 159 2.99 12.17 -20.03
C PHE A 159 3.13 13.37 -19.07
N PRO A 160 2.01 14.11 -18.76
CA PRO A 160 2.09 15.39 -18.11
C PRO A 160 2.09 15.33 -16.57
N HIS A 161 2.02 14.14 -15.96
CA HIS A 161 1.88 13.99 -14.51
C HIS A 161 3.19 13.52 -13.85
N PRO A 162 3.53 13.99 -12.63
CA PRO A 162 4.74 13.58 -11.90
C PRO A 162 4.81 12.10 -11.55
N GLY A 163 3.66 11.42 -11.48
CA GLY A 163 3.59 10.01 -11.16
C GLY A 163 2.18 9.45 -11.12
N HIS A 164 2.06 8.21 -10.66
CA HIS A 164 0.77 7.52 -10.49
C HIS A 164 -0.22 8.31 -9.61
N THR A 165 0.25 8.85 -8.50
CA THR A 165 -0.58 9.51 -7.50
C THR A 165 -1.28 10.72 -8.08
N GLU A 166 -0.54 11.58 -8.77
CA GLU A 166 -1.06 12.80 -9.40
C GLU A 166 -1.96 12.47 -10.60
N PHE A 167 -1.59 11.45 -11.37
CA PHE A 167 -2.42 10.96 -12.48
C PHE A 167 -3.76 10.41 -11.99
N LEU A 168 -3.75 9.61 -10.93
CA LEU A 168 -4.97 9.08 -10.32
C LEU A 168 -5.84 10.19 -9.71
N ALA A 169 -5.21 11.20 -9.08
CA ALA A 169 -5.94 12.36 -8.58
C ALA A 169 -6.63 13.13 -9.72
N ALA A 170 -5.93 13.35 -10.83
CA ALA A 170 -6.50 14.00 -12.02
C ALA A 170 -7.68 13.18 -12.62
N LEU A 171 -7.53 11.85 -12.75
CA LEU A 171 -8.59 10.99 -13.27
C LEU A 171 -9.83 10.91 -12.38
N THR A 172 -9.65 11.09 -11.07
CA THR A 172 -10.72 10.91 -10.08
C THR A 172 -11.28 12.23 -9.54
N GLY A 173 -10.68 13.37 -9.88
CA GLY A 173 -11.03 14.67 -9.32
C GLY A 173 -10.66 14.83 -7.83
N ALA A 174 -9.74 14.01 -7.32
CA ALA A 174 -9.34 14.07 -5.92
C ALA A 174 -8.45 15.28 -5.64
N ALA A 175 -8.84 16.11 -4.67
CA ALA A 175 -8.14 17.34 -4.37
C ALA A 175 -6.74 17.14 -3.75
N ARG A 176 -6.59 16.12 -2.90
CA ARG A 176 -5.32 15.83 -2.21
C ARG A 176 -5.20 14.32 -1.97
N PRO A 177 -4.41 13.61 -2.78
CA PRO A 177 -4.04 12.24 -2.48
C PRO A 177 -2.98 12.21 -1.37
N VAL A 178 -3.04 11.17 -0.53
CA VAL A 178 -2.05 10.94 0.54
C VAL A 178 -1.49 9.54 0.38
N MET A 179 -0.17 9.42 0.41
CA MET A 179 0.55 8.16 0.36
C MET A 179 0.53 7.49 1.72
N LEU A 180 0.06 6.25 1.79
CA LEU A 180 0.23 5.39 2.95
C LEU A 180 0.97 4.13 2.50
N LEU A 181 1.96 3.70 3.27
CA LEU A 181 2.55 2.38 3.13
C LEU A 181 2.07 1.49 4.27
N ALA A 182 1.69 0.27 3.92
CA ALA A 182 1.28 -0.76 4.86
C ALA A 182 2.15 -2.00 4.70
N ALA A 183 2.61 -2.53 5.82
CA ALA A 183 3.22 -3.84 5.95
C ALA A 183 2.64 -4.53 7.20
N PRO A 184 2.78 -5.86 7.37
CA PRO A 184 2.38 -6.52 8.60
C PRO A 184 2.92 -5.81 9.84
N GLY A 185 2.03 -5.37 10.73
CA GLY A 185 2.37 -4.71 11.99
C GLY A 185 2.79 -3.25 11.92
N LEU A 186 2.76 -2.60 10.72
CA LEU A 186 3.07 -1.16 10.63
C LEU A 186 2.36 -0.50 9.45
N ARG A 187 1.74 0.67 9.69
CA ARG A 187 1.26 1.60 8.65
C ARG A 187 1.94 2.93 8.84
N VAL A 188 2.39 3.54 7.75
CA VAL A 188 3.09 4.82 7.79
C VAL A 188 2.60 5.78 6.71
N VAL A 189 2.62 7.06 7.01
CA VAL A 189 2.25 8.15 6.11
C VAL A 189 3.35 9.21 6.14
N PRO A 190 4.10 9.41 5.06
CA PRO A 190 5.00 10.55 4.93
C PRO A 190 4.21 11.81 4.55
N VAL A 191 4.41 12.90 5.27
CA VAL A 191 3.77 14.20 4.99
C VAL A 191 4.36 14.83 3.72
N THR A 192 5.67 14.74 3.54
CA THR A 192 6.36 15.12 2.31
C THR A 192 6.91 13.89 1.60
N VAL A 193 6.70 13.83 0.27
CA VAL A 193 7.09 12.70 -0.59
C VAL A 193 7.86 13.18 -1.81
N HIS A 194 8.80 12.39 -2.31
CA HIS A 194 9.51 12.57 -3.58
C HIS A 194 10.10 13.97 -3.79
N VAL A 195 10.52 14.64 -2.73
CA VAL A 195 11.22 15.91 -2.75
C VAL A 195 12.57 15.79 -2.06
N ALA A 196 13.54 16.63 -2.43
CA ALA A 196 14.82 16.67 -1.74
C ALA A 196 14.63 17.02 -0.26
N LEU A 197 15.43 16.43 0.64
CA LEU A 197 15.27 16.59 2.09
C LEU A 197 15.31 18.08 2.51
N ALA A 198 16.23 18.86 1.97
CA ALA A 198 16.28 20.30 2.24
C ALA A 198 14.98 21.03 1.85
N ARG A 199 14.35 20.61 0.77
CA ARG A 199 13.05 21.15 0.33
C ARG A 199 11.92 20.67 1.23
N ALA A 200 11.93 19.40 1.65
CA ALA A 200 10.95 18.87 2.58
C ALA A 200 10.92 19.68 3.89
N LEU A 201 12.10 20.03 4.42
CA LEU A 201 12.23 20.87 5.62
C LEU A 201 11.67 22.28 5.38
N ALA A 202 12.05 22.91 4.25
CA ALA A 202 11.63 24.28 3.91
C ALA A 202 10.12 24.39 3.65
N GLU A 203 9.48 23.33 3.12
CA GLU A 203 8.07 23.32 2.74
C GLU A 203 7.14 22.73 3.81
N LEU A 204 7.67 22.16 4.90
CA LEU A 204 6.85 21.60 5.98
C LEU A 204 5.97 22.69 6.62
N ARG A 205 4.66 22.44 6.71
CA ARG A 205 3.66 23.36 7.26
C ARG A 205 2.65 22.60 8.12
N SER A 206 2.13 23.28 9.14
CA SER A 206 1.09 22.72 10.02
C SER A 206 -0.18 22.31 9.26
N ASP A 207 -0.58 23.09 8.26
CA ASP A 207 -1.76 22.80 7.43
C ASP A 207 -1.59 21.55 6.58
N THR A 208 -0.37 21.26 6.12
CA THR A 208 -0.04 20.04 5.37
C THR A 208 -0.12 18.81 6.28
N ILE A 209 0.43 18.89 7.49
CA ILE A 209 0.35 17.82 8.50
C ILE A 209 -1.11 17.57 8.87
N LEU A 210 -1.85 18.63 9.14
CA LEU A 210 -3.28 18.58 9.50
C LEU A 210 -4.11 17.91 8.39
N ALA A 211 -3.91 18.31 7.13
CA ALA A 211 -4.61 17.72 6.00
C ALA A 211 -4.27 16.24 5.81
N CYS A 212 -2.99 15.84 5.92
CA CYS A 212 -2.58 14.45 5.90
C CYS A 212 -3.22 13.64 7.04
N GLY A 213 -3.23 14.19 8.26
CA GLY A 213 -3.84 13.56 9.42
C GLY A 213 -5.34 13.33 9.25
N ARG A 214 -6.10 14.32 8.76
CA ARG A 214 -7.54 14.22 8.49
C ARG A 214 -7.86 13.14 7.46
N ILE A 215 -7.16 13.15 6.33
CA ILE A 215 -7.34 12.16 5.24
C ILE A 215 -6.99 10.76 5.75
N THR A 216 -5.90 10.63 6.50
CA THR A 216 -5.47 9.36 7.07
C THR A 216 -6.50 8.82 8.08
N ALA A 217 -6.96 9.64 9.03
CA ALA A 217 -7.96 9.23 10.00
C ALA A 217 -9.28 8.81 9.34
N ALA A 218 -9.75 9.57 8.34
CA ALA A 218 -10.95 9.24 7.59
C ALA A 218 -10.81 7.91 6.84
N ALA A 219 -9.68 7.68 6.19
CA ALA A 219 -9.40 6.43 5.47
C ALA A 219 -9.29 5.23 6.43
N LEU A 220 -8.63 5.38 7.57
CA LEU A 220 -8.52 4.32 8.57
C LEU A 220 -9.89 3.91 9.12
N ARG A 221 -10.79 4.85 9.35
CA ARG A 221 -12.17 4.55 9.76
C ARG A 221 -12.94 3.82 8.66
N ARG A 222 -12.94 4.37 7.46
CA ARG A 222 -13.78 3.90 6.35
C ARG A 222 -13.25 2.64 5.69
N ASP A 223 -11.94 2.61 5.38
CA ASP A 223 -11.35 1.59 4.51
C ASP A 223 -10.63 0.50 5.32
N PHE A 224 -10.02 0.83 6.46
CA PHE A 224 -9.33 -0.14 7.32
C PHE A 224 -10.21 -0.66 8.47
N ALA A 225 -11.46 -0.23 8.55
CA ALA A 225 -12.40 -0.61 9.59
C ALA A 225 -11.87 -0.38 11.03
N ILE A 226 -11.11 0.71 11.25
CA ILE A 226 -10.62 1.13 12.56
C ILE A 226 -11.48 2.29 13.06
N PRO A 227 -12.48 2.08 13.93
CA PRO A 227 -13.45 3.13 14.29
C PRO A 227 -12.82 4.35 14.97
N SER A 228 -11.81 4.14 15.79
CA SER A 228 -11.12 5.18 16.56
C SER A 228 -9.62 5.13 16.29
N PRO A 229 -9.14 5.54 15.09
CA PRO A 229 -7.75 5.40 14.70
C PRO A 229 -6.83 6.30 15.54
N ARG A 230 -5.74 5.72 16.03
CA ARG A 230 -4.70 6.39 16.82
C ARG A 230 -3.55 6.76 15.88
N LEU A 231 -3.31 8.05 15.72
CA LEU A 231 -2.25 8.61 14.91
C LEU A 231 -1.05 8.99 15.79
N ALA A 232 0.13 8.42 15.54
CA ALA A 232 1.36 8.85 16.18
C ALA A 232 2.15 9.74 15.21
N VAL A 233 2.37 11.00 15.59
CA VAL A 233 3.07 11.98 14.76
C VAL A 233 4.52 12.04 15.18
N ALA A 234 5.43 11.79 14.24
CA ALA A 234 6.86 11.88 14.49
C ALA A 234 7.31 13.34 14.63
N GLY A 235 8.33 13.59 15.45
CA GLY A 235 9.11 14.82 15.40
C GLY A 235 9.93 14.89 14.10
N LEU A 236 10.44 16.06 13.81
CA LEU A 236 11.36 16.29 12.70
C LEU A 236 12.81 16.09 13.15
N ASN A 237 13.13 16.68 14.30
CA ASN A 237 14.48 16.75 14.85
C ASN A 237 14.77 15.58 15.80
N PRO A 238 16.05 15.28 16.07
CA PRO A 238 16.44 14.30 17.09
C PRO A 238 15.75 14.60 18.43
N HIS A 239 15.34 13.53 19.14
CA HIS A 239 14.60 13.62 20.40
C HIS A 239 13.36 14.53 20.36
N ALA A 240 12.75 14.69 19.16
CA ALA A 240 11.62 15.60 18.93
C ALA A 240 11.93 17.05 19.38
N GLY A 241 13.15 17.53 19.06
CA GLY A 241 13.59 18.90 19.31
C GLY A 241 14.10 19.17 20.73
N GLU A 242 14.07 18.19 21.66
CA GLU A 242 14.56 18.34 23.05
C GLU A 242 14.15 19.68 23.69
N SER A 243 12.86 19.98 23.70
CA SER A 243 12.30 21.24 24.21
C SER A 243 12.85 22.51 23.52
N GLY A 244 13.26 22.42 22.25
CA GLY A 244 13.80 23.51 21.46
C GLY A 244 15.33 23.60 21.42
N ALA A 245 16.04 22.70 22.11
CA ALA A 245 17.52 22.68 22.09
C ALA A 245 18.08 22.19 20.73
N MET A 246 17.30 21.40 19.97
CA MET A 246 17.69 20.81 18.70
C MET A 246 16.78 21.27 17.55
N GLY A 247 16.18 22.42 17.64
CA GLY A 247 15.25 22.97 16.67
C GLY A 247 13.90 23.30 17.27
N ASP A 248 13.13 24.15 16.62
CA ASP A 248 11.84 24.65 17.08
C ASP A 248 10.65 24.18 16.23
N GLU A 249 10.89 23.40 15.19
CA GLU A 249 9.87 22.93 14.23
C GLU A 249 8.76 22.12 14.91
N GLU A 250 9.10 21.36 15.94
CA GLU A 250 8.13 20.64 16.76
C GLU A 250 7.15 21.59 17.44
N ALA A 251 7.63 22.64 18.06
CA ALA A 251 6.80 23.63 18.74
C ALA A 251 6.03 24.53 17.78
N ARG A 252 6.66 24.96 16.69
CA ARG A 252 6.14 25.95 15.76
C ARG A 252 5.25 25.33 14.68
N ILE A 253 5.50 24.10 14.27
CA ILE A 253 4.82 23.47 13.11
C ILE A 253 4.04 22.21 13.52
N ILE A 254 4.68 21.27 14.23
CA ILE A 254 4.11 19.93 14.42
C ILE A 254 3.09 19.91 15.57
N ALA A 255 3.43 20.48 16.72
CA ALA A 255 2.53 20.51 17.87
C ALA A 255 1.21 21.27 17.60
N PRO A 256 1.19 22.42 16.87
CA PRO A 256 -0.04 23.07 16.49
C PRO A 256 -0.93 22.20 15.59
N ALA A 257 -0.35 21.45 14.66
CA ALA A 257 -1.11 20.52 13.80
C ALA A 257 -1.72 19.38 14.62
N ILE A 258 -0.98 18.80 15.58
CA ILE A 258 -1.48 17.77 16.49
C ILE A 258 -2.62 18.33 17.35
N ALA A 259 -2.48 19.54 17.88
CA ALA A 259 -3.51 20.20 18.68
C ALA A 259 -4.80 20.40 17.85
N ALA A 260 -4.67 20.83 16.61
CA ALA A 260 -5.81 20.99 15.69
C ALA A 260 -6.50 19.65 15.38
N LEU A 261 -5.74 18.56 15.12
CA LEU A 261 -6.30 17.22 14.95
C LEU A 261 -7.10 16.76 16.17
N ARG A 262 -6.56 17.00 17.38
CA ARG A 262 -7.26 16.67 18.64
C ARG A 262 -8.53 17.48 18.84
N ALA A 263 -8.50 18.75 18.51
CA ALA A 263 -9.69 19.62 18.58
C ALA A 263 -10.82 19.13 17.64
N GLU A 264 -10.48 18.41 16.56
CA GLU A 264 -11.43 17.78 15.65
C GLU A 264 -11.84 16.35 16.07
N GLY A 265 -11.45 15.90 17.26
CA GLY A 265 -11.78 14.56 17.76
C GLY A 265 -10.94 13.44 17.13
N ILE A 266 -9.79 13.74 16.49
CA ILE A 266 -8.87 12.75 15.98
C ILE A 266 -7.83 12.42 17.07
N ALA A 267 -7.71 11.14 17.43
CA ALA A 267 -6.75 10.68 18.42
C ALA A 267 -5.31 10.76 17.86
N ALA A 268 -4.70 11.94 17.94
CA ALA A 268 -3.33 12.20 17.52
C ALA A 268 -2.42 12.38 18.72
N SER A 269 -1.24 11.76 18.70
CA SER A 269 -0.22 11.88 19.77
C SER A 269 1.13 12.33 19.20
N GLY A 270 1.99 12.87 20.05
CA GLY A 270 3.31 13.35 19.65
C GLY A 270 3.49 14.86 19.92
N PRO A 271 4.55 15.49 19.36
CA PRO A 271 5.55 14.84 18.49
C PRO A 271 6.39 13.79 19.22
N HIS A 272 6.58 12.62 18.62
CA HIS A 272 7.36 11.52 19.18
C HIS A 272 8.77 11.49 18.60
N PRO A 273 9.81 11.16 19.38
CA PRO A 273 11.15 10.91 18.87
C PRO A 273 11.13 9.81 17.81
N PRO A 274 11.61 10.06 16.56
CA PRO A 274 11.50 9.09 15.47
C PRO A 274 12.28 7.79 15.69
N ASP A 275 13.39 7.85 16.41
CA ASP A 275 14.27 6.73 16.71
C ASP A 275 13.61 5.65 17.59
N THR A 276 12.67 6.03 18.45
CA THR A 276 11.95 5.11 19.33
C THR A 276 10.53 4.79 18.87
N LEU A 277 9.98 5.59 17.96
CA LEU A 277 8.59 5.47 17.49
C LEU A 277 8.26 4.11 16.84
N PHE A 278 9.23 3.50 16.17
CA PHE A 278 9.03 2.27 15.41
C PHE A 278 9.40 0.99 16.17
N THR A 279 9.75 1.08 17.45
CA THR A 279 9.97 -0.08 18.31
C THR A 279 8.68 -0.90 18.46
N GLU A 280 8.79 -2.20 18.72
CA GLU A 280 7.63 -3.08 18.89
C GLU A 280 6.65 -2.57 19.95
N ALA A 281 7.16 -2.16 21.10
CA ALA A 281 6.36 -1.61 22.19
C ALA A 281 5.66 -0.29 21.82
N ALA A 282 6.28 0.56 21.00
CA ALA A 282 5.67 1.80 20.52
C ALA A 282 4.57 1.51 19.50
N ARG A 283 4.83 0.60 18.53
CA ARG A 283 3.85 0.23 17.47
C ARG A 283 2.54 -0.32 18.03
N ALA A 284 2.53 -0.95 19.19
CA ALA A 284 1.31 -1.41 19.84
C ALA A 284 0.38 -0.26 20.30
N ARG A 285 0.87 0.97 20.38
CA ARG A 285 0.14 2.13 20.93
C ARG A 285 -0.58 2.97 19.86
N TYR A 286 -0.32 2.73 18.57
CA TYR A 286 -0.93 3.48 17.48
C TYR A 286 -1.33 2.57 16.31
N ASP A 287 -2.12 3.10 15.40
CA ASP A 287 -2.61 2.38 14.22
C ASP A 287 -1.88 2.86 12.95
N VAL A 288 -1.32 4.08 12.98
CA VAL A 288 -0.52 4.64 11.89
C VAL A 288 0.48 5.66 12.46
N ALA A 289 1.69 5.69 11.89
CA ALA A 289 2.68 6.73 12.15
C ALA A 289 2.71 7.76 11.00
N LEU A 290 2.62 9.05 11.33
CA LEU A 290 2.83 10.16 10.40
C LEU A 290 4.25 10.68 10.57
N GLY A 291 5.07 10.59 9.51
CA GLY A 291 6.42 11.16 9.49
C GLY A 291 6.49 12.41 8.63
N MET A 292 7.46 13.25 8.91
CA MET A 292 7.60 14.54 8.26
C MET A 292 8.17 14.41 6.84
N TYR A 293 8.99 13.39 6.59
CA TYR A 293 9.60 13.14 5.28
C TYR A 293 9.65 11.64 4.96
N HIS A 294 9.83 11.35 3.67
CA HIS A 294 9.73 10.04 3.07
C HIS A 294 10.55 8.97 3.80
N ASP A 295 11.86 9.12 3.89
CA ASP A 295 12.74 8.09 4.44
C ASP A 295 12.60 7.90 5.95
N GLN A 296 12.13 8.92 6.68
CA GLN A 296 11.85 8.82 8.11
C GLN A 296 10.93 7.64 8.46
N VAL A 297 9.98 7.34 7.59
CA VAL A 297 8.98 6.31 7.82
C VAL A 297 9.14 5.09 6.90
N LEU A 298 9.73 5.24 5.72
CA LEU A 298 9.91 4.11 4.82
C LEU A 298 11.07 3.21 5.22
N ILE A 299 12.16 3.77 5.76
CA ILE A 299 13.27 2.96 6.27
C ILE A 299 12.80 1.96 7.32
N PRO A 300 12.13 2.37 8.43
CA PRO A 300 11.67 1.41 9.42
C PRO A 300 10.65 0.41 8.87
N LEU A 301 9.73 0.82 8.00
CA LEU A 301 8.76 -0.10 7.40
C LEU A 301 9.45 -1.16 6.53
N LYS A 302 10.35 -0.75 5.65
CA LYS A 302 11.07 -1.67 4.75
C LYS A 302 12.05 -2.56 5.49
N THR A 303 12.61 -2.10 6.59
CA THR A 303 13.46 -2.92 7.48
C THR A 303 12.65 -4.02 8.16
N LEU A 304 11.40 -3.75 8.52
CA LEU A 304 10.50 -4.74 9.12
C LEU A 304 10.03 -5.78 8.09
N ASP A 305 9.52 -5.33 6.96
CA ASP A 305 9.03 -6.23 5.91
C ASP A 305 9.01 -5.54 4.54
N MET A 306 10.06 -5.77 3.77
CA MET A 306 10.17 -5.26 2.40
C MET A 306 9.32 -6.06 1.40
N ARG A 307 9.06 -7.35 1.68
CA ARG A 307 8.39 -8.26 0.73
C ARG A 307 6.88 -8.01 0.61
N HIS A 308 6.24 -7.64 1.71
CA HIS A 308 4.78 -7.46 1.77
C HIS A 308 4.38 -5.99 1.86
N GLY A 309 5.31 -5.07 1.61
CA GLY A 309 5.02 -3.64 1.54
C GLY A 309 3.98 -3.33 0.45
N VAL A 310 2.94 -2.59 0.81
CA VAL A 310 1.88 -2.15 -0.09
C VAL A 310 1.73 -0.64 -0.01
N ASN A 311 1.75 0.02 -1.16
CA ASN A 311 1.42 1.42 -1.26
C ASN A 311 -0.10 1.59 -1.44
N VAL A 312 -0.72 2.40 -0.59
CA VAL A 312 -2.14 2.75 -0.65
C VAL A 312 -2.27 4.23 -0.91
N THR A 313 -3.04 4.62 -1.91
CA THR A 313 -3.34 6.05 -2.15
C THR A 313 -4.64 6.41 -1.45
N LEU A 314 -4.53 7.11 -0.33
CA LEU A 314 -5.66 7.64 0.42
C LEU A 314 -6.22 8.93 -0.23
N GLY A 315 -7.45 9.29 0.15
CA GLY A 315 -8.09 10.52 -0.34
C GLY A 315 -8.72 10.41 -1.72
N LEU A 316 -8.61 9.25 -2.38
CA LEU A 316 -9.32 8.98 -3.63
C LEU A 316 -10.76 8.52 -3.37
N PRO A 317 -11.71 8.80 -4.31
CA PRO A 317 -13.08 8.26 -4.24
C PRO A 317 -13.11 6.74 -4.48
N ILE A 318 -12.06 6.17 -5.03
CA ILE A 318 -11.87 4.73 -5.27
C ILE A 318 -10.82 4.16 -4.31
N VAL A 319 -10.83 2.84 -4.09
CA VAL A 319 -9.71 2.13 -3.43
C VAL A 319 -8.61 1.92 -4.44
N ARG A 320 -7.38 2.31 -4.10
CA ARG A 320 -6.20 2.06 -4.92
C ARG A 320 -5.03 1.57 -4.09
N THR A 321 -4.44 0.46 -4.52
CA THR A 321 -3.17 -0.05 -3.98
C THR A 321 -2.16 -0.31 -5.08
N SER A 322 -0.92 -0.54 -4.72
CA SER A 322 0.14 -1.01 -5.60
C SER A 322 1.23 -1.72 -4.81
N PRO A 323 2.04 -2.59 -5.45
CA PRO A 323 3.27 -3.06 -4.85
C PRO A 323 4.22 -1.90 -4.55
N ASP A 324 5.11 -2.10 -3.56
CA ASP A 324 6.10 -1.11 -3.11
C ASP A 324 7.48 -1.35 -3.72
N HIS A 325 7.51 -1.68 -5.01
CA HIS A 325 8.74 -1.81 -5.80
C HIS A 325 8.58 -1.18 -7.18
N GLY A 326 9.68 -0.99 -7.90
CA GLY A 326 9.71 -0.44 -9.26
C GLY A 326 9.58 -1.50 -10.35
N THR A 327 9.93 -1.10 -11.56
CA THR A 327 9.87 -1.94 -12.78
C THR A 327 10.93 -3.03 -12.84
N ALA A 328 12.00 -2.91 -12.07
CA ALA A 328 13.10 -3.88 -11.95
C ALA A 328 13.57 -4.45 -13.30
N PHE A 329 14.00 -3.55 -14.18
CA PHE A 329 14.42 -3.87 -15.55
C PHE A 329 15.61 -4.84 -15.61
N ASP A 330 16.45 -4.84 -14.58
CA ASP A 330 17.63 -5.69 -14.43
C ASP A 330 17.32 -7.18 -14.32
N ILE A 331 16.17 -7.52 -13.77
CA ILE A 331 15.72 -8.91 -13.61
C ILE A 331 14.52 -9.27 -14.52
N ALA A 332 14.04 -8.34 -15.36
CA ALA A 332 12.94 -8.60 -16.26
C ALA A 332 13.29 -9.70 -17.29
N GLY A 333 12.41 -10.66 -17.47
CA GLY A 333 12.61 -11.82 -18.36
C GLY A 333 13.45 -12.94 -17.78
N THR A 334 13.89 -12.84 -16.51
CA THR A 334 14.71 -13.89 -15.86
C THR A 334 13.89 -14.92 -15.10
N GLY A 335 12.60 -14.66 -14.85
CA GLY A 335 11.73 -15.53 -14.05
C GLY A 335 12.02 -15.50 -12.54
N THR A 336 12.82 -14.54 -12.05
CA THR A 336 13.19 -14.43 -10.63
C THR A 336 12.38 -13.39 -9.85
N ALA A 337 11.46 -12.70 -10.52
CA ALA A 337 10.64 -11.65 -9.92
C ALA A 337 9.72 -12.20 -8.81
N ASP A 338 9.77 -11.60 -7.61
CA ASP A 338 8.95 -11.99 -6.46
C ASP A 338 7.55 -11.32 -6.53
N PRO A 339 6.44 -12.07 -6.63
CA PRO A 339 5.09 -11.53 -6.71
C PRO A 339 4.50 -11.13 -5.35
N SER A 340 5.20 -11.31 -4.24
CA SER A 340 4.65 -11.19 -2.87
C SER A 340 4.01 -9.84 -2.61
N SER A 341 4.65 -8.74 -2.99
CA SER A 341 4.13 -7.39 -2.81
C SER A 341 2.87 -7.14 -3.68
N LEU A 342 2.82 -7.65 -4.92
CA LEU A 342 1.62 -7.56 -5.75
C LEU A 342 0.46 -8.37 -5.18
N ILE A 343 0.72 -9.59 -4.69
CA ILE A 343 -0.27 -10.43 -4.02
C ILE A 343 -0.81 -9.72 -2.78
N ALA A 344 0.06 -9.13 -1.96
CA ALA A 344 -0.33 -8.35 -0.80
C ALA A 344 -1.18 -7.13 -1.21
N ALA A 345 -0.79 -6.42 -2.29
CA ALA A 345 -1.55 -5.27 -2.80
C ALA A 345 -2.95 -5.67 -3.28
N ILE A 346 -3.11 -6.79 -3.99
CA ILE A 346 -4.41 -7.29 -4.45
C ILE A 346 -5.30 -7.69 -3.26
N ARG A 347 -4.75 -8.40 -2.28
CA ARG A 347 -5.47 -8.79 -1.06
C ARG A 347 -5.93 -7.58 -0.27
N LEU A 348 -5.03 -6.63 -0.01
CA LEU A 348 -5.36 -5.42 0.71
C LEU A 348 -6.40 -4.57 -0.04
N ALA A 349 -6.31 -4.46 -1.37
CA ALA A 349 -7.31 -3.76 -2.19
C ALA A 349 -8.72 -4.33 -1.99
N ALA A 350 -8.84 -5.66 -2.00
CA ALA A 350 -10.11 -6.35 -1.80
C ALA A 350 -10.67 -6.14 -0.39
N GLU A 351 -9.81 -6.23 0.63
CA GLU A 351 -10.16 -5.96 2.04
C GLU A 351 -10.68 -4.53 2.22
N LEU A 352 -9.90 -3.53 1.77
CA LEU A 352 -10.28 -2.12 1.87
C LEU A 352 -11.60 -1.82 1.14
N ALA A 353 -11.82 -2.43 -0.01
CA ALA A 353 -13.07 -2.29 -0.76
C ALA A 353 -14.27 -2.92 -0.03
N ALA A 354 -14.08 -4.08 0.58
CA ALA A 354 -15.12 -4.73 1.39
C ALA A 354 -15.48 -3.88 2.62
N ASN A 355 -14.47 -3.33 3.32
CA ASN A 355 -14.68 -2.44 4.46
C ASN A 355 -15.42 -1.17 4.05
N ARG A 356 -15.01 -0.53 2.94
CA ARG A 356 -15.67 0.67 2.41
C ARG A 356 -17.13 0.43 2.09
N ARG A 357 -17.48 -0.70 1.47
CA ARG A 357 -18.90 -1.07 1.21
C ARG A 357 -19.68 -1.20 2.52
N ARG A 358 -19.14 -1.90 3.52
CA ARG A 358 -19.76 -2.05 4.83
C ARG A 358 -20.01 -0.69 5.51
N ALA A 359 -19.04 0.20 5.44
CA ALA A 359 -19.17 1.56 6.01
C ALA A 359 -20.22 2.43 5.30
N CYS A 360 -20.51 2.16 4.01
CA CYS A 360 -21.51 2.89 3.23
C CYS A 360 -22.93 2.29 3.31
N THR A 361 -23.08 1.06 3.83
CA THR A 361 -24.38 0.41 4.04
C THR A 361 -24.88 0.78 5.44
N PRO A 362 -25.98 1.54 5.59
CA PRO A 362 -26.56 1.78 6.91
C PRO A 362 -26.89 0.45 7.58
N SER A 363 -26.53 0.28 8.86
CA SER A 363 -26.95 -0.90 9.61
C SER A 363 -28.49 -0.90 9.64
N ALA A 364 -29.11 -1.88 9.00
CA ALA A 364 -30.54 -2.12 9.08
C ALA A 364 -30.87 -2.74 10.45
N SER A 365 -30.63 -1.98 11.53
CA SER A 365 -31.03 -2.35 12.89
C SER A 365 -31.10 -1.11 13.78
N ALA A 366 -32.27 -0.55 13.88
CA ALA A 366 -32.76 0.18 15.04
C ALA A 366 -34.15 -0.36 15.37
#